data_1e325509ccd28e071549604b455ffad6
#
_entry.id   1e325509ccd28e071549604b455ffad6
#
_cell.length_a   1.000
_cell.length_b   1.000
_cell.length_c   1.000
_cell.angle_alpha   90.00
_cell.angle_beta   90.00
_cell.angle_gamma   90.00
#
_symmetry.space_group_name_H-M   'P 1'
#
loop_
_entity.id
_entity.type
_entity.pdbx_description
1 polymer ?
#
loop_
_entity_poly.entity_id
_entity_poly.type
_entity_poly.pdbx_seq_one_letter_code
_entity_poly.pdbx_strand_id
1 'polypeptide(L)'
;ALLLVFFAKVIAPTTWVVPAFLVLSFKYLLFINFGFVLLWIFFKPSYCLISLLTILINVNNIDRTRQFREEPIPDTCVNCVKVMSFNARSYGVYWTDGKENRNEEKQKIFNLLREEKPDILCIQEHFIDASGKLEFTTTDSLLEILNLADNKRYYQYFPSNRNNEYFFGYAIFSKYKIINKGVVTTPDSSTIAI
;
A
#
# COMPACT_ATOMS: atom_id res chain seq x y z
N ALA A 1 20.96 -0.76 18.99
CA ALA A 1 20.23 -0.57 17.72
C ALA A 1 18.85 -1.23 17.76
N LEU A 2 18.73 -2.57 17.98
CA LEU A 2 17.44 -3.29 17.96
C LEU A 2 16.44 -2.77 19.01
N LEU A 3 16.89 -2.35 20.21
CA LEU A 3 16.03 -1.69 21.20
C LEU A 3 15.47 -0.35 20.71
N LEU A 4 16.22 0.42 19.92
CA LEU A 4 15.74 1.69 19.38
C LEU A 4 14.62 1.47 18.36
N VAL A 5 14.61 0.35 17.64
CA VAL A 5 13.50 -0.02 16.74
C VAL A 5 12.20 -0.18 17.52
N PHE A 6 12.24 -0.73 18.74
CA PHE A 6 11.05 -0.84 19.59
C PHE A 6 10.47 0.54 19.93
N PHE A 7 11.32 1.52 20.24
CA PHE A 7 10.89 2.89 20.56
C PHE A 7 10.50 3.72 19.34
N ALA A 8 10.89 3.32 18.13
CA ALA A 8 10.56 4.05 16.90
C ALA A 8 9.04 4.21 16.64
N LYS A 9 8.20 3.38 17.26
CA LYS A 9 6.74 3.52 17.19
C LYS A 9 6.21 4.77 17.90
N VAL A 10 6.95 5.28 18.86
CA VAL A 10 6.53 6.40 19.71
C VAL A 10 7.24 7.69 19.31
N ILE A 11 8.41 7.59 18.66
CA ILE A 11 9.23 8.73 18.29
C ILE A 11 8.88 9.14 16.86
N ALA A 12 8.27 10.32 16.71
CA ALA A 12 7.98 10.86 15.39
C ALA A 12 9.28 11.12 14.61
N PRO A 13 9.38 10.76 13.32
CA PRO A 13 10.57 11.01 12.50
C PRO A 13 10.97 12.48 12.41
N THR A 14 10.01 13.40 12.56
CA THR A 14 10.24 14.85 12.64
C THR A 14 11.02 15.27 13.89
N THR A 15 10.91 14.49 14.98
CA THR A 15 11.64 14.75 16.22
C THR A 15 13.03 14.12 16.20
N TRP A 16 13.12 12.89 15.73
CA TRP A 16 14.37 12.15 15.63
C TRP A 16 14.30 11.10 14.51
N VAL A 17 15.08 11.31 13.46
CA VAL A 17 15.03 10.50 12.24
C VAL A 17 15.73 9.13 12.39
N VAL A 18 16.70 8.99 13.29
CA VAL A 18 17.51 7.76 13.43
C VAL A 18 16.67 6.50 13.69
N PRO A 19 15.69 6.50 14.62
CA PRO A 19 14.83 5.32 14.80
C PRO A 19 14.08 4.89 13.54
N ALA A 20 13.66 5.83 12.70
CA ALA A 20 12.99 5.50 11.43
C ALA A 20 13.90 4.73 10.47
N PHE A 21 15.16 5.14 10.33
CA PHE A 21 16.15 4.40 9.52
C PHE A 21 16.46 3.02 10.11
N LEU A 22 16.51 2.90 11.45
CA LEU A 22 16.70 1.61 12.09
C LEU A 22 15.53 0.64 11.84
N VAL A 23 14.30 1.15 11.75
CA VAL A 23 13.13 0.33 11.36
C VAL A 23 13.29 -0.22 9.94
N LEU A 24 13.74 0.59 8.98
CA LEU A 24 14.00 0.13 7.61
C LEU A 24 15.06 -0.98 7.57
N SER A 25 16.05 -0.90 8.48
CA SER A 25 17.12 -1.88 8.61
C SER A 25 16.78 -3.06 9.54
N PHE A 26 15.55 -3.14 10.03
CA PHE A 26 15.15 -4.09 11.09
C PHE A 26 15.55 -5.54 10.80
N LYS A 27 15.30 -6.03 9.60
CA LYS A 27 15.64 -7.41 9.23
C LYS A 27 17.14 -7.70 9.37
N TYR A 28 17.99 -6.78 8.99
CA TYR A 28 19.45 -6.94 9.10
C TYR A 28 19.91 -6.88 10.56
N LEU A 29 19.33 -5.95 11.35
CA LEU A 29 19.61 -5.85 12.78
C LEU A 29 19.16 -7.11 13.54
N LEU A 30 18.06 -7.73 13.11
CA LEU A 30 17.60 -8.99 13.68
C LEU A 30 18.60 -10.12 13.40
N PHE A 31 19.09 -10.27 12.17
CA PHE A 31 20.08 -11.28 11.81
C PHE A 31 21.41 -11.07 12.56
N ILE A 32 21.89 -9.83 12.67
CA ILE A 32 23.08 -9.50 13.44
C ILE A 32 22.90 -9.88 14.90
N ASN A 33 21.74 -9.56 15.48
CA ASN A 33 21.45 -9.90 16.87
C ASN A 33 21.38 -11.41 17.11
N PHE A 34 20.82 -12.16 16.15
CA PHE A 34 20.86 -13.62 16.16
C PHE A 34 22.30 -14.17 16.11
N GLY A 35 23.16 -13.56 15.28
CA GLY A 35 24.58 -13.87 15.25
C GLY A 35 25.26 -13.63 16.64
N PHE A 36 24.88 -12.56 17.35
CA PHE A 36 25.35 -12.33 18.72
C PHE A 36 24.85 -13.40 19.72
N VAL A 37 23.60 -13.89 19.56
CA VAL A 37 23.15 -15.02 20.39
C VAL A 37 24.09 -16.20 20.23
N LEU A 38 24.40 -16.61 18.99
CA LEU A 38 25.31 -17.72 18.72
C LEU A 38 26.72 -17.45 19.24
N LEU A 39 27.24 -16.26 19.05
CA LEU A 39 28.57 -15.88 19.54
C LEU A 39 28.65 -15.96 21.06
N TRP A 40 27.65 -15.43 21.79
CA TRP A 40 27.67 -15.42 23.27
C TRP A 40 27.52 -16.81 23.88
N ILE A 41 26.89 -17.77 23.19
CA ILE A 41 26.83 -19.16 23.67
C ILE A 41 28.24 -19.71 23.91
N PHE A 42 29.20 -19.37 23.03
CA PHE A 42 30.57 -19.89 23.14
C PHE A 42 31.48 -19.09 24.06
N PHE A 43 31.29 -17.76 24.16
CA PHE A 43 32.21 -16.90 24.91
C PHE A 43 31.70 -16.56 26.33
N LYS A 44 30.42 -16.16 26.46
CA LYS A 44 29.79 -15.79 27.74
C LYS A 44 28.28 -16.04 27.70
N PRO A 45 27.81 -17.24 28.09
CA PRO A 45 26.39 -17.62 27.99
C PRO A 45 25.42 -16.64 28.65
N SER A 46 25.82 -15.97 29.74
CA SER A 46 24.95 -14.97 30.41
C SER A 46 24.58 -13.79 29.51
N TYR A 47 25.40 -13.41 28.52
CA TYR A 47 25.11 -12.31 27.60
C TYR A 47 24.15 -12.72 26.49
N CYS A 48 23.96 -14.03 26.27
CA CYS A 48 22.95 -14.57 25.37
C CYS A 48 21.56 -14.08 25.76
N LEU A 49 21.27 -13.96 27.06
CA LEU A 49 20.00 -13.49 27.59
C LEU A 49 19.66 -12.06 27.13
N ILE A 50 20.65 -11.19 27.03
CA ILE A 50 20.47 -9.80 26.58
C ILE A 50 20.01 -9.79 25.11
N SER A 51 20.65 -10.56 24.24
CA SER A 51 20.30 -10.67 22.84
C SER A 51 18.93 -11.34 22.64
N LEU A 52 18.63 -12.39 23.39
CA LEU A 52 17.33 -13.05 23.37
C LEU A 52 16.21 -12.12 23.84
N LEU A 53 16.42 -11.37 24.91
CA LEU A 53 15.44 -10.41 25.43
C LEU A 53 15.14 -9.31 24.40
N THR A 54 16.16 -8.80 23.71
CA THR A 54 15.96 -7.77 22.67
C THR A 54 15.22 -8.31 21.46
N ILE A 55 15.39 -9.58 21.08
CA ILE A 55 14.61 -10.24 20.04
C ILE A 55 13.16 -10.40 20.51
N LEU A 56 12.96 -10.87 21.73
CA LEU A 56 11.63 -11.11 22.30
C LEU A 56 10.77 -9.83 22.36
N ILE A 57 11.35 -8.72 22.77
CA ILE A 57 10.68 -7.41 22.80
C ILE A 57 10.24 -6.97 21.40
N ASN A 58 10.94 -7.42 20.36
CA ASN A 58 10.65 -7.07 18.96
C ASN A 58 9.82 -8.13 18.20
N VAL A 59 9.26 -9.13 18.87
CA VAL A 59 8.43 -10.17 18.23
C VAL A 59 7.32 -9.58 17.36
N ASN A 60 6.58 -8.58 17.84
CA ASN A 60 5.54 -7.91 17.06
C ASN A 60 6.06 -7.21 15.78
N ASN A 61 7.33 -6.80 15.76
CA ASN A 61 7.95 -6.23 14.57
C ASN A 61 8.37 -7.33 13.57
N ILE A 62 8.66 -8.53 14.06
CA ILE A 62 8.93 -9.71 13.23
C ILE A 62 7.66 -10.09 12.47
N ASP A 63 6.52 -10.20 13.16
CA ASP A 63 5.22 -10.53 12.54
C ASP A 63 4.79 -9.50 11.49
N ARG A 64 5.06 -8.21 11.73
CA ARG A 64 4.79 -7.14 10.76
C ARG A 64 5.72 -7.16 9.55
N THR A 65 6.94 -7.67 9.71
CA THR A 65 7.92 -7.75 8.62
C THR A 65 7.66 -8.97 7.73
N ARG A 66 7.12 -10.03 8.31
CA ARG A 66 6.79 -11.26 7.61
C ARG A 66 5.51 -11.85 8.21
N GLN A 67 4.48 -11.93 7.41
CA GLN A 67 3.25 -12.59 7.80
C GLN A 67 3.50 -14.10 7.90
N PHE A 68 3.52 -14.62 9.13
CA PHE A 68 3.69 -16.06 9.38
C PHE A 68 2.35 -16.80 9.44
N ARG A 69 1.25 -16.05 9.62
CA ARG A 69 -0.10 -16.60 9.63
C ARG A 69 -0.87 -16.01 8.45
N GLU A 70 -1.28 -16.85 7.55
CA GLU A 70 -2.40 -16.54 6.67
C GLU A 70 -3.65 -16.73 7.53
N GLU A 71 -4.37 -15.65 7.81
CA GLU A 71 -5.71 -15.82 8.36
C GLU A 71 -6.56 -16.39 7.24
N PRO A 72 -7.07 -17.63 7.39
CA PRO A 72 -7.92 -18.21 6.38
C PRO A 72 -9.15 -17.32 6.22
N ILE A 73 -9.40 -16.86 4.99
CA ILE A 73 -10.67 -16.22 4.66
C ILE A 73 -11.74 -17.27 4.97
N PRO A 74 -12.69 -16.98 5.87
CA PRO A 74 -13.73 -17.95 6.18
C PRO A 74 -14.47 -18.32 4.89
N ASP A 75 -14.51 -19.58 4.54
CA ASP A 75 -15.22 -20.11 3.35
C ASP A 75 -16.72 -19.75 3.35
N THR A 76 -17.23 -19.33 4.49
CA THR A 76 -18.62 -18.95 4.72
C THR A 76 -18.75 -17.55 5.30
N CYS A 77 -18.34 -16.57 4.53
CA CYS A 77 -18.56 -15.18 4.93
C CYS A 77 -19.93 -14.71 4.43
N VAL A 78 -20.93 -14.73 5.30
CA VAL A 78 -22.28 -14.21 5.01
C VAL A 78 -22.26 -12.69 5.21
N ASN A 79 -22.67 -11.92 4.18
CA ASN A 79 -22.69 -10.45 4.17
C ASN A 79 -21.30 -9.78 4.27
N CYS A 80 -20.25 -10.41 3.77
CA CYS A 80 -18.95 -9.77 3.69
C CYS A 80 -18.87 -8.77 2.54
N VAL A 81 -18.13 -7.69 2.78
CA VAL A 81 -17.77 -6.69 1.78
C VAL A 81 -16.32 -6.87 1.42
N LYS A 82 -16.01 -7.11 0.15
CA LYS A 82 -14.66 -7.23 -0.34
C LYS A 82 -14.12 -5.85 -0.68
N VAL A 83 -13.15 -5.39 0.12
CA VAL A 83 -12.47 -4.12 -0.10
C VAL A 83 -11.08 -4.36 -0.67
N MET A 84 -10.76 -3.71 -1.78
CA MET A 84 -9.45 -3.78 -2.41
C MET A 84 -8.83 -2.38 -2.47
N SER A 85 -7.56 -2.27 -2.07
CA SER A 85 -6.80 -1.03 -2.14
C SER A 85 -5.43 -1.30 -2.74
N PHE A 86 -5.04 -0.55 -3.77
CA PHE A 86 -3.72 -0.68 -4.39
C PHE A 86 -3.30 0.58 -5.14
N ASN A 87 -1.99 0.73 -5.34
CA ASN A 87 -1.41 1.75 -6.18
C ASN A 87 -1.34 1.25 -7.63
N ALA A 88 -2.04 1.93 -8.54
CA ALA A 88 -2.09 1.56 -9.96
C ALA A 88 -0.83 1.98 -10.75
N ARG A 89 0.10 2.74 -10.13
CA ARG A 89 1.31 3.26 -10.79
C ARG A 89 0.99 3.93 -12.14
N SER A 90 -0.08 4.72 -12.16
CA SER A 90 -0.59 5.36 -13.38
C SER A 90 -0.79 4.39 -14.55
N TYR A 91 -1.09 3.13 -14.25
CA TYR A 91 -1.27 2.03 -15.22
C TYR A 91 -0.07 1.85 -16.16
N GLY A 92 1.13 2.11 -15.69
CA GLY A 92 2.36 1.97 -16.47
C GLY A 92 2.66 3.10 -17.44
N VAL A 93 1.86 4.17 -17.48
CA VAL A 93 2.02 5.27 -18.48
C VAL A 93 3.41 5.89 -18.51
N TYR A 94 4.09 5.99 -17.36
CA TYR A 94 5.43 6.59 -17.27
C TYR A 94 6.58 5.60 -17.22
N TRP A 95 6.30 4.33 -16.95
CA TRP A 95 7.33 3.35 -16.65
C TRP A 95 7.58 2.35 -17.77
N THR A 96 6.70 2.36 -18.76
CA THR A 96 6.79 1.43 -19.89
C THR A 96 6.94 2.19 -21.20
N ASP A 97 7.97 1.85 -21.95
CA ASP A 97 8.19 2.39 -23.28
C ASP A 97 7.24 1.75 -24.29
N GLY A 98 6.63 2.60 -25.10
CA GLY A 98 5.74 2.17 -26.18
C GLY A 98 4.27 1.93 -25.77
N LYS A 99 3.37 2.07 -26.76
CA LYS A 99 1.92 1.94 -26.60
C LYS A 99 1.50 0.52 -26.23
N GLU A 100 2.14 -0.48 -26.81
CA GLU A 100 1.82 -1.90 -26.57
C GLU A 100 2.10 -2.30 -25.13
N ASN A 101 3.28 -1.97 -24.61
CA ASN A 101 3.67 -2.29 -23.23
C ASN A 101 2.77 -1.61 -22.21
N ARG A 102 2.34 -0.35 -22.46
CA ARG A 102 1.40 0.35 -21.59
C ARG A 102 0.03 -0.32 -21.56
N ASN A 103 -0.47 -0.76 -22.71
CA ASN A 103 -1.73 -1.47 -22.79
C ASN A 103 -1.65 -2.84 -22.08
N GLU A 104 -0.53 -3.52 -22.16
CA GLU A 104 -0.31 -4.78 -21.46
C GLU A 104 -0.37 -4.60 -19.94
N GLU A 105 0.34 -3.62 -19.38
CA GLU A 105 0.30 -3.32 -17.94
C GLU A 105 -1.11 -2.94 -17.46
N LYS A 106 -1.81 -2.11 -18.22
CA LYS A 106 -3.21 -1.78 -17.96
C LYS A 106 -4.09 -3.03 -17.94
N GLN A 107 -3.94 -3.92 -18.91
CA GLN A 107 -4.74 -5.14 -18.99
C GLN A 107 -4.46 -6.11 -17.85
N LYS A 108 -3.23 -6.18 -17.34
CA LYS A 108 -2.90 -6.98 -16.14
C LYS A 108 -3.73 -6.52 -14.93
N ILE A 109 -3.81 -5.19 -14.73
CA ILE A 109 -4.63 -4.62 -13.64
C ILE A 109 -6.12 -4.93 -13.87
N PHE A 110 -6.61 -4.74 -15.08
CA PHE A 110 -8.02 -4.99 -15.41
C PHE A 110 -8.39 -6.46 -15.27
N ASN A 111 -7.50 -7.38 -15.65
CA ASN A 111 -7.72 -8.81 -15.46
C ASN A 111 -7.78 -9.19 -13.98
N LEU A 112 -6.86 -8.66 -13.16
CA LEU A 112 -6.91 -8.81 -11.70
C LEU A 112 -8.25 -8.35 -11.13
N LEU A 113 -8.77 -7.20 -11.56
CA LEU A 113 -10.06 -6.69 -11.09
C LEU A 113 -11.25 -7.54 -11.54
N ARG A 114 -11.20 -8.13 -12.75
CA ARG A 114 -12.22 -9.08 -13.23
C ARG A 114 -12.23 -10.38 -12.43
N GLU A 115 -11.06 -10.83 -11.99
CA GLU A 115 -10.90 -12.03 -11.15
C GLU A 115 -11.36 -11.76 -9.71
N GLU A 116 -10.85 -10.68 -9.12
CA GLU A 116 -11.07 -10.36 -7.72
C GLU A 116 -12.48 -9.82 -7.41
N LYS A 117 -13.11 -9.11 -8.35
CA LYS A 117 -14.49 -8.55 -8.26
C LYS A 117 -14.74 -7.82 -6.92
N PRO A 118 -13.94 -6.82 -6.54
CA PRO A 118 -14.14 -6.13 -5.27
C PRO A 118 -15.50 -5.42 -5.21
N ASP A 119 -16.05 -5.30 -4.01
CA ASP A 119 -17.25 -4.49 -3.76
C ASP A 119 -16.90 -3.02 -3.59
N ILE A 120 -15.74 -2.73 -3.03
CA ILE A 120 -15.16 -1.39 -2.92
C ILE A 120 -13.71 -1.46 -3.40
N LEU A 121 -13.36 -0.58 -4.33
CA LEU A 121 -12.03 -0.45 -4.92
C LEU A 121 -11.47 0.94 -4.65
N CYS A 122 -10.33 1.01 -3.95
CA CYS A 122 -9.60 2.24 -3.68
C CYS A 122 -8.29 2.22 -4.49
N ILE A 123 -8.10 3.19 -5.37
CA ILE A 123 -6.94 3.28 -6.25
C ILE A 123 -6.11 4.51 -5.91
N GLN A 124 -4.82 4.32 -5.67
CA GLN A 124 -3.81 5.37 -5.65
C GLN A 124 -3.15 5.46 -7.02
N GLU A 125 -2.62 6.65 -7.33
CA GLU A 125 -2.03 6.98 -8.63
C GLU A 125 -2.96 6.63 -9.81
N HIS A 126 -4.25 6.93 -9.63
CA HIS A 126 -5.22 6.82 -10.70
C HIS A 126 -4.91 7.87 -11.78
N PHE A 127 -4.91 7.42 -13.03
CA PHE A 127 -4.55 8.26 -14.17
C PHE A 127 -5.70 8.35 -15.16
N ILE A 128 -5.95 9.56 -15.67
CA ILE A 128 -6.90 9.82 -16.76
C ILE A 128 -6.19 10.60 -17.87
N ASP A 129 -6.36 10.15 -19.09
CA ASP A 129 -6.04 10.90 -20.30
C ASP A 129 -7.29 11.62 -20.82
N ALA A 130 -7.44 12.91 -20.46
CA ALA A 130 -8.53 13.73 -20.95
C ALA A 130 -8.26 14.28 -22.36
N SER A 131 -7.03 14.22 -22.85
CA SER A 131 -6.68 14.65 -24.20
C SER A 131 -7.04 13.63 -25.27
N GLY A 132 -7.20 12.37 -24.89
CA GLY A 132 -7.37 11.24 -25.81
C GLY A 132 -6.11 10.87 -26.62
N LYS A 133 -4.99 11.58 -26.41
CA LYS A 133 -3.74 11.36 -27.18
C LYS A 133 -3.13 9.98 -26.92
N LEU A 134 -3.31 9.46 -25.71
CA LEU A 134 -2.82 8.14 -25.32
C LEU A 134 -3.85 7.03 -25.54
N GLU A 135 -5.07 7.38 -25.96
CA GLU A 135 -6.21 6.44 -26.10
C GLU A 135 -6.43 5.62 -24.81
N PHE A 136 -6.37 6.28 -23.66
CA PHE A 136 -6.29 5.63 -22.36
C PHE A 136 -7.54 5.92 -21.52
N THR A 137 -8.60 5.15 -21.76
CA THR A 137 -9.87 5.26 -21.04
C THR A 137 -9.84 4.35 -19.81
N THR A 138 -9.44 4.89 -18.64
CA THR A 138 -9.35 4.10 -17.41
C THR A 138 -10.64 4.08 -16.63
N THR A 139 -11.28 5.24 -16.43
CA THR A 139 -12.49 5.35 -15.62
C THR A 139 -13.65 4.55 -16.20
N ASP A 140 -13.94 4.71 -17.49
CA ASP A 140 -15.04 4.00 -18.16
C ASP A 140 -14.82 2.48 -18.14
N SER A 141 -13.58 2.05 -18.42
CA SER A 141 -13.21 0.64 -18.33
C SER A 141 -13.40 0.07 -16.92
N LEU A 142 -13.08 0.84 -15.87
CA LEU A 142 -13.29 0.41 -14.49
C LEU A 142 -14.77 0.33 -14.13
N LEU A 143 -15.58 1.29 -14.56
CA LEU A 143 -17.04 1.26 -14.37
C LEU A 143 -17.66 0.03 -15.04
N GLU A 144 -17.22 -0.29 -16.26
CA GLU A 144 -17.67 -1.48 -16.98
C GLU A 144 -17.23 -2.77 -16.26
N ILE A 145 -15.95 -2.92 -15.90
CA ILE A 145 -15.41 -4.10 -15.23
C ILE A 145 -16.11 -4.36 -13.89
N LEU A 146 -16.39 -3.30 -13.13
CA LEU A 146 -17.03 -3.38 -11.84
C LEU A 146 -18.57 -3.39 -11.93
N ASN A 147 -19.12 -3.29 -13.14
CA ASN A 147 -20.55 -3.23 -13.40
C ASN A 147 -21.27 -2.10 -12.63
N LEU A 148 -20.70 -0.89 -12.70
CA LEU A 148 -21.20 0.30 -12.01
C LEU A 148 -21.89 1.25 -13.01
N ALA A 149 -23.20 1.21 -13.07
CA ALA A 149 -24.00 2.02 -14.02
C ALA A 149 -24.35 3.43 -13.50
N ASP A 150 -24.09 3.74 -12.23
CA ASP A 150 -24.50 5.00 -11.57
C ASP A 150 -23.27 5.85 -11.21
N ASN A 151 -23.31 7.13 -11.60
CA ASN A 151 -22.27 8.13 -11.28
C ASN A 151 -22.11 8.43 -9.78
N LYS A 152 -23.03 7.95 -8.91
CA LYS A 152 -22.96 8.05 -7.44
C LYS A 152 -22.14 6.92 -6.81
N ARG A 153 -21.58 6.05 -7.60
CA ARG A 153 -20.83 4.87 -7.15
C ARG A 153 -19.33 5.02 -7.30
N TYR A 154 -18.85 6.20 -7.73
CA TYR A 154 -17.43 6.49 -7.75
C TYR A 154 -17.15 7.92 -7.31
N TYR A 155 -15.95 8.13 -6.81
CA TYR A 155 -15.38 9.42 -6.47
C TYR A 155 -13.93 9.48 -6.93
N GLN A 156 -13.55 10.60 -7.51
CA GLN A 156 -12.20 10.84 -7.99
C GLN A 156 -11.71 12.18 -7.48
N TYR A 157 -10.46 12.24 -7.08
CA TYR A 157 -9.78 13.46 -6.67
C TYR A 157 -8.41 13.53 -7.34
N PHE A 158 -8.17 14.62 -8.04
CA PHE A 158 -6.95 14.85 -8.80
C PHE A 158 -6.21 16.07 -8.24
N PRO A 159 -5.27 15.88 -7.30
CA PRO A 159 -4.45 16.97 -6.78
C PRO A 159 -3.44 17.49 -7.80
N SER A 160 -3.15 16.70 -8.84
CA SER A 160 -2.20 17.05 -9.89
C SER A 160 -2.83 16.88 -11.27
N ASN A 161 -2.66 17.92 -12.10
CA ASN A 161 -2.96 17.84 -13.52
C ASN A 161 -1.78 18.40 -14.32
N ARG A 162 -1.62 17.92 -15.54
CA ARG A 162 -0.63 18.43 -16.48
C ARG A 162 -1.35 19.02 -17.69
N ASN A 163 -1.31 20.35 -17.81
CA ASN A 163 -1.90 21.12 -18.91
C ASN A 163 -3.39 20.84 -19.16
N ASN A 164 -4.15 20.43 -18.13
CA ASN A 164 -5.53 19.93 -18.27
C ASN A 164 -5.73 18.78 -19.25
N GLU A 165 -4.66 18.06 -19.59
CA GLU A 165 -4.69 16.91 -20.48
C GLU A 165 -4.58 15.60 -19.71
N TYR A 166 -3.75 15.57 -18.66
CA TYR A 166 -3.45 14.37 -17.86
C TYR A 166 -3.74 14.64 -16.39
N PHE A 167 -4.55 13.79 -15.77
CA PHE A 167 -4.96 13.90 -14.39
C PHE A 167 -4.44 12.73 -13.58
N PHE A 168 -3.88 13.03 -12.41
CA PHE A 168 -3.28 12.05 -11.48
C PHE A 168 -3.87 12.22 -10.10
N GLY A 169 -4.27 11.14 -9.48
CA GLY A 169 -4.82 11.23 -8.14
C GLY A 169 -5.30 9.92 -7.56
N TYR A 170 -6.45 10.00 -6.95
CA TYR A 170 -7.08 8.93 -6.20
C TYR A 170 -8.46 8.67 -6.74
N ALA A 171 -8.90 7.41 -6.68
CA ALA A 171 -10.26 7.05 -7.04
C ALA A 171 -10.83 6.00 -6.08
N ILE A 172 -12.11 6.13 -5.78
CA ILE A 172 -12.90 5.12 -5.08
C ILE A 172 -14.05 4.73 -5.97
N PHE A 173 -14.20 3.44 -6.21
CA PHE A 173 -15.32 2.82 -6.90
C PHE A 173 -16.04 1.89 -5.92
N SER A 174 -17.38 1.89 -5.92
CA SER A 174 -18.15 1.13 -4.95
C SER A 174 -19.44 0.57 -5.56
N LYS A 175 -19.77 -0.67 -5.26
CA LYS A 175 -21.12 -1.22 -5.53
C LYS A 175 -22.20 -0.52 -4.70
N TYR A 176 -21.79 0.10 -3.59
CA TYR A 176 -22.67 0.85 -2.71
C TYR A 176 -22.67 2.33 -3.09
N LYS A 177 -23.78 3.00 -2.83
CA LYS A 177 -23.90 4.44 -3.08
C LYS A 177 -22.98 5.21 -2.12
N ILE A 178 -22.15 6.10 -2.65
CA ILE A 178 -21.34 7.03 -1.86
C ILE A 178 -22.27 8.17 -1.37
N ILE A 179 -22.41 8.28 -0.07
CA ILE A 179 -23.32 9.25 0.57
C ILE A 179 -22.58 10.56 0.86
N ASN A 180 -21.32 10.46 1.30
CA ASN A 180 -20.48 11.62 1.62
C ASN A 180 -19.09 11.46 1.06
N LYS A 181 -18.41 12.56 0.79
CA LYS A 181 -17.09 12.64 0.17
C LYS A 181 -16.25 13.66 0.91
N GLY A 182 -14.96 13.39 1.02
CA GLY A 182 -14.03 14.31 1.65
C GLY A 182 -12.59 14.02 1.23
N VAL A 183 -11.72 14.98 1.48
CA VAL A 183 -10.28 14.87 1.23
C VAL A 183 -9.55 15.12 2.53
N VAL A 184 -8.64 14.21 2.89
CA VAL A 184 -7.77 14.39 4.04
C VAL A 184 -6.42 14.88 3.55
N THR A 185 -6.03 16.06 4.00
CA THR A 185 -4.76 16.69 3.62
C THR A 185 -3.84 16.83 4.84
N THR A 186 -2.54 16.77 4.60
CA THR A 186 -1.54 17.17 5.59
C THR A 186 -1.45 18.70 5.71
N PRO A 187 -0.84 19.24 6.79
CA PRO A 187 -0.55 20.68 6.91
C PRO A 187 0.21 21.24 5.71
N ASP A 188 1.03 20.43 5.04
CA ASP A 188 1.80 20.80 3.84
C ASP A 188 0.97 20.72 2.54
N SER A 189 -0.36 20.64 2.65
CA SER A 189 -1.30 20.51 1.52
C SER A 189 -1.17 19.23 0.68
N SER A 190 -0.43 18.23 1.17
CA SER A 190 -0.37 16.93 0.53
C SER A 190 -1.61 16.11 0.85
N THR A 191 -2.25 15.53 -0.17
CA THR A 191 -3.38 14.63 0.04
C THR A 191 -2.89 13.26 0.48
N ILE A 192 -3.48 12.72 1.56
CA ILE A 192 -3.16 11.40 2.08
C ILE A 192 -4.26 10.38 1.81
N ALA A 193 -5.52 10.83 1.76
CA ALA A 193 -6.68 9.96 1.58
C ALA A 193 -7.89 10.73 1.03
N ILE A 194 -8.85 10.01 0.52
CA ILE A 194 -10.17 10.49 0.10
C ILE A 194 -11.28 9.58 0.64
#